data_e28452d29927e1fcfa802ebef0e34795
#
_entry.id   e28452d29927e1fcfa802ebef0e34795
#
_cell.length_a   1.000
_cell.length_b   1.000
_cell.length_c   1.000
_cell.angle_alpha   90.00
_cell.angle_beta   90.00
_cell.angle_gamma   90.00
#
_symmetry.space_group_name_H-M   'P 1'
#
loop_
_entity.id
_entity.type
_entity.pdbx_description
1 polymer ?
#
loop_
_entity_poly.entity_id
_entity_poly.type
_entity_poly.pdbx_seq_one_letter_code
_entity_poly.pdbx_strand_id
1 'polypeptide(L)'
;TFVPFHGTPLRKMCEELGLIDYDTITKCNTMKSQLNMPQYPPHEIEEIKKCFALYVKFPKNRWKEIERAEKNDEEGNRIYKNLRIEYLEKYMPKPDADPHGGLDDFKKIYEDPNLLNITDEQKSGYMNEMV
;
A
#
# COMPACT_ATOMS: atom_id res chain seq x y z
N THR A 1 6.80 3.36 3.10
CA THR A 1 7.14 4.75 2.71
C THR A 1 7.01 5.64 3.94
N PHE A 2 8.01 6.51 4.16
CA PHE A 2 7.91 7.53 5.21
C PHE A 2 6.86 8.58 4.82
N VAL A 3 6.03 8.94 5.79
CA VAL A 3 4.93 9.90 5.61
C VAL A 3 5.03 10.97 6.70
N PRO A 4 5.30 12.22 6.32
CA PRO A 4 5.46 13.33 7.27
C PRO A 4 4.11 13.87 7.72
N PHE A 5 3.59 13.37 8.85
CA PHE A 5 2.32 13.81 9.40
C PHE A 5 2.40 15.24 9.96
N HIS A 6 1.33 16.00 9.76
CA HIS A 6 1.19 17.37 10.29
C HIS A 6 1.40 17.40 11.81
N GLY A 7 2.02 18.47 12.28
CA GLY A 7 2.30 18.69 13.71
C GLY A 7 3.51 17.93 14.26
N THR A 8 4.16 17.09 13.44
CA THR A 8 5.36 16.36 13.88
C THR A 8 6.64 17.17 13.62
N PRO A 9 7.69 17.03 14.47
CA PRO A 9 8.99 17.67 14.23
C PRO A 9 9.62 17.30 12.88
N LEU A 10 9.44 16.05 12.44
CA LEU A 10 9.95 15.59 11.15
C LEU A 10 9.23 16.27 9.97
N ARG A 11 7.93 16.54 10.08
CA ARG A 11 7.21 17.31 9.07
C ARG A 11 7.79 18.72 8.93
N LYS A 12 7.97 19.40 10.04
CA LYS A 12 8.54 20.74 10.08
C LYS A 12 9.94 20.77 9.43
N MET A 13 10.79 19.80 9.76
CA MET A 13 12.11 19.68 9.14
C MET A 13 12.03 19.45 7.62
N CYS A 14 11.09 18.63 7.14
CA CYS A 14 10.90 18.41 5.70
C CYS A 14 10.47 19.69 4.98
N GLU A 15 9.63 20.51 5.59
CA GLU A 15 9.19 21.82 5.06
C GLU A 15 10.36 22.82 5.02
N GLU A 16 11.11 22.92 6.12
CA GLU A 16 12.30 23.80 6.21
C GLU A 16 13.39 23.44 5.20
N LEU A 17 13.54 22.15 4.88
CA LEU A 17 14.48 21.65 3.89
C LEU A 17 13.93 21.71 2.44
N GLY A 18 12.70 22.17 2.24
CA GLY A 18 12.07 22.23 0.91
C GLY A 18 11.79 20.84 0.29
N LEU A 19 11.70 19.79 1.11
CA LEU A 19 11.43 18.42 0.65
C LEU A 19 9.95 18.15 0.42
N ILE A 20 9.08 18.98 0.95
CA ILE A 20 7.63 18.90 0.82
C ILE A 20 7.04 20.31 0.88
N ASP A 21 6.00 20.55 0.09
CA ASP A 21 5.28 21.81 0.12
C ASP A 21 4.42 21.91 1.39
N TYR A 22 4.38 23.11 1.96
CA TYR A 22 3.63 23.39 3.19
C TYR A 22 2.14 23.00 3.07
N ASP A 23 1.55 23.21 1.89
CA ASP A 23 0.14 22.94 1.61
C ASP A 23 -0.17 21.46 1.37
N THR A 24 0.86 20.60 1.31
CA THR A 24 0.66 19.19 1.04
C THR A 24 -0.04 18.50 2.20
N ILE A 25 -1.26 18.04 1.97
CA ILE A 25 -2.05 17.33 2.99
C ILE A 25 -1.67 15.85 3.02
N THR A 26 -1.21 15.40 4.18
CA THR A 26 -0.96 13.98 4.44
C THR A 26 -2.21 13.33 5.01
N LYS A 27 -2.81 12.40 4.24
CA LYS A 27 -4.07 11.74 4.61
C LYS A 27 -3.88 10.38 5.30
N CYS A 28 -2.91 9.58 4.84
CA CYS A 28 -2.66 8.26 5.39
C CYS A 28 -1.25 7.75 5.06
N ASN A 29 -0.83 6.66 5.70
CA ASN A 29 0.49 6.05 5.52
C ASN A 29 0.63 5.17 4.25
N THR A 30 -0.45 4.93 3.53
CA THR A 30 -0.45 4.15 2.28
C THR A 30 -0.36 5.02 1.02
N MET A 31 -0.29 6.34 1.18
CA MET A 31 -0.14 7.27 0.07
C MET A 31 1.18 7.06 -0.68
N LYS A 32 1.22 7.59 -1.89
CA LYS A 32 2.48 7.74 -2.63
C LYS A 32 3.48 8.57 -1.83
N SER A 33 4.77 8.38 -2.10
CA SER A 33 5.81 9.23 -1.50
C SER A 33 5.53 10.70 -1.78
N GLN A 34 5.58 11.52 -0.72
CA GLN A 34 5.29 12.95 -0.79
C GLN A 34 6.58 13.79 -0.73
N LEU A 35 7.72 13.17 -0.40
CA LEU A 35 8.99 13.87 -0.26
C LEU A 35 9.74 13.94 -1.58
N ASN A 36 10.13 15.12 -2.00
CA ASN A 36 11.02 15.37 -3.14
C ASN A 36 12.48 15.30 -2.70
N MET A 37 12.96 14.08 -2.42
CA MET A 37 14.36 13.87 -2.01
C MET A 37 15.24 13.76 -3.25
N PRO A 38 16.28 14.62 -3.40
CA PRO A 38 17.19 14.55 -4.56
C PRO A 38 17.93 13.21 -4.68
N GLN A 39 18.25 12.60 -3.54
CA GLN A 39 18.98 11.33 -3.47
C GLN A 39 18.09 10.11 -3.80
N TYR A 40 16.77 10.24 -3.65
CA TYR A 40 15.82 9.17 -3.81
C TYR A 40 14.44 9.71 -4.20
N PRO A 41 14.23 9.99 -5.49
CA PRO A 41 13.03 10.65 -5.95
C PRO A 41 11.79 9.78 -5.79
N PRO A 42 10.59 10.37 -5.67
CA PRO A 42 9.34 9.67 -5.40
C PRO A 42 9.04 8.51 -6.35
N HIS A 43 9.39 8.63 -7.64
CA HIS A 43 9.11 7.58 -8.62
C HIS A 43 9.94 6.31 -8.37
N GLU A 44 11.20 6.43 -7.95
CA GLU A 44 12.03 5.27 -7.60
C GLU A 44 11.49 4.55 -6.35
N ILE A 45 11.00 5.33 -5.38
CA ILE A 45 10.35 4.76 -4.19
C ILE A 45 9.12 3.93 -4.57
N GLU A 46 8.29 4.43 -5.47
CA GLU A 46 7.09 3.72 -5.91
C GLU A 46 7.42 2.49 -6.77
N GLU A 47 8.48 2.54 -7.57
CA GLU A 47 8.98 1.40 -8.35
C GLU A 47 9.40 0.25 -7.44
N ILE A 48 10.24 0.53 -6.43
CA ILE A 48 10.67 -0.48 -5.44
C ILE A 48 9.49 -0.97 -4.60
N LYS A 49 8.62 -0.06 -4.15
CA LYS A 49 7.43 -0.40 -3.36
C LYS A 49 6.51 -1.37 -4.11
N LYS A 50 6.33 -1.19 -5.41
CA LYS A 50 5.59 -2.09 -6.30
C LYS A 50 6.12 -3.53 -6.22
N CYS A 51 7.45 -3.69 -6.19
CA CYS A 51 8.11 -4.99 -6.24
C CYS A 51 8.58 -5.52 -4.87
N PHE A 52 8.37 -4.79 -3.78
CA PHE A 52 8.92 -5.13 -2.46
C PHE A 52 8.60 -6.57 -2.01
N ALA A 53 7.34 -6.99 -2.16
CA ALA A 53 6.93 -8.35 -1.78
C ALA A 53 7.64 -9.44 -2.59
N LEU A 54 7.99 -9.16 -3.84
CA LEU A 54 8.71 -10.07 -4.70
C LEU A 54 10.16 -10.25 -4.21
N TYR A 55 10.84 -9.15 -3.84
CA TYR A 55 12.19 -9.23 -3.27
C TYR A 55 12.26 -10.04 -1.97
N VAL A 56 11.22 -9.94 -1.14
CA VAL A 56 11.14 -10.68 0.12
C VAL A 56 10.94 -12.19 -0.09
N LYS A 57 10.19 -12.57 -1.10
CA LYS A 57 9.74 -13.95 -1.29
C LYS A 57 10.54 -14.73 -2.34
N PHE A 58 11.03 -14.05 -3.37
CA PHE A 58 11.81 -14.72 -4.41
C PHE A 58 13.29 -14.83 -4.04
N PRO A 59 13.99 -15.87 -4.50
CA PRO A 59 15.41 -16.04 -4.22
C PRO A 59 16.24 -14.97 -4.94
N LYS A 60 17.43 -14.67 -4.38
CA LYS A 60 18.31 -13.59 -4.85
C LYS A 60 18.72 -13.71 -6.33
N ASN A 61 18.80 -14.91 -6.87
CA ASN A 61 19.12 -15.12 -8.29
C ASN A 61 18.05 -14.58 -9.26
N ARG A 62 16.83 -14.30 -8.75
CA ARG A 62 15.72 -13.68 -9.49
C ARG A 62 15.66 -12.15 -9.35
N TRP A 63 16.50 -11.55 -8.52
CA TRP A 63 16.42 -10.11 -8.22
C TRP A 63 16.65 -9.24 -9.45
N LYS A 64 17.51 -9.63 -10.39
CA LYS A 64 17.70 -8.88 -11.66
C LYS A 64 16.41 -8.81 -12.49
N GLU A 65 15.61 -9.85 -12.48
CA GLU A 65 14.31 -9.88 -13.15
C GLU A 65 13.31 -8.96 -12.43
N ILE A 66 13.33 -8.95 -11.09
CA ILE A 66 12.50 -8.08 -10.28
C ILE A 66 12.90 -6.61 -10.47
N GLU A 67 14.20 -6.32 -10.51
CA GLU A 67 14.73 -4.98 -10.80
C GLU A 67 14.25 -4.48 -12.17
N ARG A 68 14.21 -5.36 -13.18
CA ARG A 68 13.63 -5.01 -14.47
C ARG A 68 12.12 -4.77 -14.40
N ALA A 69 11.41 -5.51 -13.55
CA ALA A 69 9.98 -5.37 -13.32
C ALA A 69 9.61 -4.08 -12.57
N GLU A 70 10.55 -3.45 -11.86
CA GLU A 70 10.31 -2.14 -11.20
C GLU A 70 9.94 -1.06 -12.19
N LYS A 71 10.58 -1.08 -13.37
CA LYS A 71 10.38 -0.04 -14.39
C LYS A 71 8.93 0.00 -14.88
N ASN A 72 8.39 1.21 -14.96
CA ASN A 72 7.01 1.45 -15.35
C ASN A 72 6.86 1.60 -16.88
N ASP A 73 7.63 0.80 -17.64
CA ASP A 73 7.49 0.63 -19.08
C ASP A 73 6.69 -0.66 -19.42
N GLU A 74 6.38 -0.87 -20.68
CA GLU A 74 5.58 -1.99 -21.15
C GLU A 74 6.21 -3.34 -20.77
N GLU A 75 7.53 -3.50 -20.97
CA GLU A 75 8.25 -4.72 -20.66
C GLU A 75 8.34 -4.96 -19.14
N GLY A 76 8.64 -3.93 -18.35
CA GLY A 76 8.67 -4.03 -16.90
C GLY A 76 7.31 -4.42 -16.32
N ASN A 77 6.25 -3.85 -16.83
CA ASN A 77 4.89 -4.19 -16.41
C ASN A 77 4.50 -5.62 -16.81
N ARG A 78 4.94 -6.11 -17.97
CA ARG A 78 4.76 -7.48 -18.41
C ARG A 78 5.45 -8.47 -17.47
N ILE A 79 6.72 -8.21 -17.15
CA ILE A 79 7.49 -9.04 -16.22
C ILE A 79 6.86 -9.00 -14.83
N TYR A 80 6.50 -7.83 -14.33
CA TYR A 80 5.83 -7.68 -13.05
C TYR A 80 4.54 -8.51 -12.95
N LYS A 81 3.72 -8.48 -14.00
CA LYS A 81 2.47 -9.28 -14.05
C LYS A 81 2.75 -10.77 -13.91
N ASN A 82 3.75 -11.29 -14.62
CA ASN A 82 4.13 -12.70 -14.56
C ASN A 82 4.66 -13.09 -13.17
N LEU A 83 5.56 -12.28 -12.61
CA LEU A 83 6.09 -12.49 -11.27
C LEU A 83 4.99 -12.42 -10.19
N ARG A 84 4.02 -11.53 -10.36
CA ARG A 84 2.89 -11.42 -9.44
C ARG A 84 1.98 -12.66 -9.49
N ILE A 85 1.70 -13.21 -10.67
CA ILE A 85 0.95 -14.46 -10.80
C ILE A 85 1.67 -15.58 -10.07
N GLU A 86 2.97 -15.76 -10.35
CA GLU A 86 3.79 -16.75 -9.67
C GLU A 86 3.83 -16.56 -8.14
N TYR A 87 3.90 -15.30 -7.69
CA TYR A 87 3.85 -14.96 -6.27
C TYR A 87 2.53 -15.39 -5.62
N LEU A 88 1.41 -15.10 -6.27
CA LEU A 88 0.09 -15.47 -5.75
C LEU A 88 -0.09 -16.99 -5.68
N GLU A 89 0.40 -17.72 -6.68
CA GLU A 89 0.29 -19.18 -6.73
C GLU A 89 1.17 -19.89 -5.70
N LYS A 90 2.40 -19.39 -5.48
CA LYS A 90 3.39 -20.08 -4.63
C LYS A 90 3.41 -19.63 -3.18
N TYR A 91 3.14 -18.34 -2.93
CA TYR A 91 3.43 -17.73 -1.63
C TYR A 91 2.20 -17.15 -0.92
N MET A 92 1.10 -16.95 -1.63
CA MET A 92 -0.14 -16.57 -0.96
C MET A 92 -0.84 -17.81 -0.44
N PRO A 93 -1.32 -17.80 0.82
CA PRO A 93 -2.13 -18.89 1.33
C PRO A 93 -3.37 -19.07 0.46
N LYS A 94 -3.64 -20.32 0.07
CA LYS A 94 -4.90 -20.63 -0.58
C LYS A 94 -6.04 -20.35 0.39
N PRO A 95 -7.21 -19.93 -0.08
CA PRO A 95 -8.36 -19.63 0.78
C PRO A 95 -8.69 -20.77 1.76
N ASP A 96 -8.49 -22.02 1.32
CA ASP A 96 -8.73 -23.22 2.13
C ASP A 96 -7.66 -23.52 3.20
N ALA A 97 -6.55 -22.75 3.20
CA ALA A 97 -5.43 -22.93 4.12
C ALA A 97 -5.36 -21.84 5.20
N ASP A 98 -6.42 -21.06 5.39
CA ASP A 98 -6.49 -20.08 6.48
C ASP A 98 -6.68 -20.79 7.83
N PRO A 99 -5.61 -20.95 8.65
CA PRO A 99 -5.70 -21.67 9.92
C PRO A 99 -6.53 -20.91 10.97
N HIS A 100 -6.94 -19.68 10.68
CA HIS A 100 -7.69 -18.81 11.58
C HIS A 100 -9.10 -18.47 11.09
N GLY A 101 -9.53 -19.01 9.93
CA GLY A 101 -10.88 -18.81 9.40
C GLY A 101 -11.25 -17.36 9.07
N GLY A 102 -10.28 -16.43 9.09
CA GLY A 102 -10.55 -15.00 9.04
C GLY A 102 -11.21 -14.53 7.74
N LEU A 103 -10.91 -15.16 6.61
CA LEU A 103 -11.52 -14.82 5.31
C LEU A 103 -12.98 -15.28 5.21
N ASP A 104 -13.31 -16.44 5.77
CA ASP A 104 -14.68 -16.95 5.79
C ASP A 104 -15.54 -16.19 6.80
N ASP A 105 -14.96 -15.77 7.91
CA ASP A 105 -15.63 -14.92 8.87
C ASP A 105 -15.86 -13.49 8.31
N PHE A 106 -14.92 -12.95 7.56
CA PHE A 106 -15.13 -11.69 6.82
C PHE A 106 -16.26 -11.82 5.76
N LYS A 107 -16.29 -12.90 4.99
CA LYS A 107 -17.40 -13.14 4.04
C LYS A 107 -18.74 -13.25 4.75
N LYS A 108 -18.84 -13.98 5.85
CA LYS A 108 -20.07 -14.09 6.66
C LYS A 108 -20.52 -12.74 7.21
N ILE A 109 -19.58 -11.88 7.62
CA ILE A 109 -19.87 -10.52 8.07
C ILE A 109 -20.43 -9.66 6.92
N TYR A 110 -19.88 -9.77 5.71
CA TYR A 110 -20.37 -9.02 4.55
C TYR A 110 -21.67 -9.60 3.94
N GLU A 111 -21.96 -10.87 4.17
CA GLU A 111 -23.16 -11.54 3.67
C GLU A 111 -24.29 -11.54 4.71
N ASP A 112 -24.07 -11.10 5.95
CA ASP A 112 -25.10 -10.98 6.97
C ASP A 112 -25.97 -9.73 6.72
N PRO A 113 -27.23 -9.92 6.28
CA PRO A 113 -28.12 -8.79 6.00
C PRO A 113 -28.43 -7.94 7.23
N ASN A 114 -28.22 -8.46 8.45
CA ASN A 114 -28.45 -7.71 9.68
C ASN A 114 -27.27 -6.80 10.05
N LEU A 115 -26.04 -7.11 9.61
CA LEU A 115 -24.87 -6.25 9.77
C LEU A 115 -24.83 -5.10 8.75
N LEU A 116 -25.50 -5.27 7.60
CA LEU A 116 -25.66 -4.21 6.59
C LEU A 116 -26.82 -3.25 6.90
N ASN A 117 -27.68 -3.58 7.86
CA ASN A 117 -28.73 -2.70 8.36
C ASN A 117 -28.21 -1.72 9.43
N ILE A 118 -27.11 -1.02 9.12
CA ILE A 118 -26.74 0.19 9.85
C ILE A 118 -27.83 1.22 9.53
N THR A 119 -28.65 1.56 10.53
CA THR A 119 -29.71 2.54 10.39
C THR A 119 -29.13 3.89 9.98
N ASP A 120 -29.91 4.72 9.30
CA ASP A 120 -29.46 6.05 8.87
C ASP A 120 -29.03 6.94 10.04
N GLU A 121 -29.56 6.70 11.25
CA GLU A 121 -29.11 7.32 12.50
C GLU A 121 -27.70 6.90 12.91
N GLN A 122 -27.32 5.63 12.71
CA GLN A 122 -25.97 5.15 12.99
C GLN A 122 -24.95 5.68 11.97
N LYS A 123 -25.35 5.83 10.70
CA LYS A 123 -24.52 6.48 9.67
C LYS A 123 -24.27 7.96 9.99
N SER A 124 -25.29 8.67 10.51
CA SER A 124 -25.18 10.06 10.94
C SER A 124 -24.22 10.24 12.13
N GLY A 125 -24.19 9.28 13.07
CA GLY A 125 -23.26 9.31 14.21
C GLY A 125 -21.80 9.27 13.79
N TYR A 126 -21.44 8.38 12.85
CA TYR A 126 -20.07 8.26 12.35
C TYR A 126 -19.60 9.47 11.53
N MET A 127 -20.50 10.19 10.87
CA MET A 127 -20.16 11.39 10.10
C MET A 127 -19.91 12.61 10.99
N ASN A 128 -20.52 12.68 12.17
CA ASN A 128 -20.37 13.80 13.10
C ASN A 128 -19.11 13.70 13.99
N GLU A 129 -18.50 12.52 14.11
CA GLU A 129 -17.21 12.35 14.82
C GLU A 129 -15.99 12.61 13.93
N MET A 130 -16.18 12.87 12.64
CA MET A 130 -15.10 13.12 11.66
C MET A 130 -15.00 14.59 11.22
N VAL A 131 -15.65 15.53 11.93
CA VAL A 131 -15.57 16.98 11.66
C VAL A 131 -14.76 17.68 12.72
#